data_ff5601b086cf23590412bd7ba88b98c3
#
_entry.id   ff5601b086cf23590412bd7ba88b98c3
#
_cell.length_a   1.000
_cell.length_b   1.000
_cell.length_c   1.000
_cell.angle_alpha   90.00
_cell.angle_beta   90.00
_cell.angle_gamma   90.00
#
_symmetry.space_group_name_H-M   'P 1'
#
loop_
_entity.id
_entity.type
_entity.pdbx_description
1 polymer ?
#
loop_
_entity_poly.entity_id
_entity_poly.type
_entity_poly.pdbx_seq_one_letter_code
_entity_poly.pdbx_strand_id
1 'polypeptide(L)'
;MTNLAFVRHAFHWLHENLLLLIFGAYFCAIFTPGPGVWMAGLTFAKTQIFGQPLVFSLPTLLLACFLFNAGIGTKPADVIRLGHHIWPLIAGVIGNTLVPLMFVTSLSIISNVAPDPAQIKYIVVGVAIVSAMPIAGSSTAWSQNANGNLALSLGLVLLTTALSPLTTPLILAGANVESLGDDVARLQNVEGGAVRMFLFAWVVLPSLIGLFIRAFVMHQRYDQIAPYVKFGNVLILMMIIYSNASVYLPALAANPDVPYLMMAFGVAALLCGAMFGAGFALSKIFALHRAETAALTFGLGMNNNGCSLVFATTAFPDQPRVVLPIIFYILVQHVAAATADRIISRRR
;
A
#
# COMPACT_ATOMS: atom_id res chain seq x y z
N MET A 1 17.93 8.51 -30.66
CA MET A 1 17.42 8.91 -29.32
C MET A 1 18.38 8.35 -28.29
N THR A 2 18.87 9.17 -27.38
CA THR A 2 19.73 8.67 -26.30
C THR A 2 18.91 7.72 -25.42
N ASN A 3 19.51 6.65 -24.88
CA ASN A 3 18.84 5.65 -24.01
C ASN A 3 18.04 6.32 -22.88
N LEU A 4 18.50 7.47 -22.38
CA LEU A 4 17.85 8.24 -21.33
C LEU A 4 16.52 8.89 -21.78
N ALA A 5 16.46 9.39 -23.03
CA ALA A 5 15.22 9.98 -23.57
C ALA A 5 14.14 8.91 -23.78
N PHE A 6 14.53 7.72 -24.25
CA PHE A 6 13.63 6.59 -24.38
C PHE A 6 13.06 6.14 -23.01
N VAL A 7 13.92 5.98 -21.99
CA VAL A 7 13.48 5.58 -20.64
C VAL A 7 12.56 6.61 -19.99
N ARG A 8 12.83 7.92 -20.18
CA ARG A 8 11.94 8.98 -19.68
C ARG A 8 10.57 8.95 -20.36
N HIS A 9 10.53 8.77 -21.66
CA HIS A 9 9.28 8.67 -22.41
C HIS A 9 8.48 7.42 -22.01
N ALA A 10 9.15 6.26 -21.93
CA ALA A 10 8.54 5.02 -21.48
C ALA A 10 8.00 5.14 -20.06
N PHE A 11 8.75 5.72 -19.11
CA PHE A 11 8.27 5.96 -17.76
C PHE A 11 7.02 6.85 -17.73
N HIS A 12 7.02 7.95 -18.50
CA HIS A 12 5.87 8.87 -18.57
C HIS A 12 4.63 8.14 -19.07
N TRP A 13 4.76 7.39 -20.16
CA TRP A 13 3.66 6.60 -20.72
C TRP A 13 3.14 5.55 -19.71
N LEU A 14 4.05 4.81 -19.04
CA LEU A 14 3.67 3.82 -18.02
C LEU A 14 2.94 4.47 -16.86
N HIS A 15 3.38 5.64 -16.41
CA HIS A 15 2.77 6.35 -15.30
C HIS A 15 1.38 6.89 -15.65
N GLU A 16 1.20 7.46 -16.85
CA GLU A 16 -0.10 7.93 -17.34
C GLU A 16 -1.09 6.78 -17.53
N ASN A 17 -0.61 5.60 -17.90
CA ASN A 17 -1.43 4.41 -18.14
C ASN A 17 -1.39 3.39 -16.99
N LEU A 18 -1.00 3.82 -15.78
CA LEU A 18 -0.81 2.90 -14.65
C LEU A 18 -2.06 2.08 -14.34
N LEU A 19 -3.25 2.68 -14.39
CA LEU A 19 -4.51 1.97 -14.17
C LEU A 19 -4.74 0.88 -15.24
N LEU A 20 -4.48 1.20 -16.51
CA LEU A 20 -4.58 0.22 -17.61
C LEU A 20 -3.59 -0.94 -17.41
N LEU A 21 -2.37 -0.64 -16.96
CA LEU A 21 -1.35 -1.66 -16.68
C LEU A 21 -1.76 -2.57 -15.51
N ILE A 22 -2.38 -2.03 -14.47
CA ILE A 22 -2.92 -2.80 -13.34
C ILE A 22 -4.03 -3.74 -13.83
N PHE A 23 -4.98 -3.25 -14.64
CA PHE A 23 -6.00 -4.10 -15.26
C PHE A 23 -5.37 -5.17 -16.17
N GLY A 24 -4.37 -4.81 -16.97
CA GLY A 24 -3.61 -5.74 -17.80
C GLY A 24 -2.92 -6.82 -16.98
N ALA A 25 -2.29 -6.46 -15.85
CA ALA A 25 -1.66 -7.42 -14.95
C ALA A 25 -2.69 -8.40 -14.35
N TYR A 26 -3.87 -7.93 -13.94
CA TYR A 26 -4.95 -8.79 -13.46
C TYR A 26 -5.53 -9.68 -14.57
N PHE A 27 -5.70 -9.14 -15.77
CA PHE A 27 -6.13 -9.92 -16.93
C PHE A 27 -5.13 -11.05 -17.22
N CYS A 28 -3.83 -10.73 -17.29
CA CYS A 28 -2.80 -11.74 -17.47
C CYS A 28 -2.79 -12.76 -16.32
N ALA A 29 -3.03 -12.33 -15.08
CA ALA A 29 -3.10 -13.20 -13.92
C ALA A 29 -4.23 -14.24 -14.03
N ILE A 30 -5.36 -13.88 -14.63
CA ILE A 30 -6.50 -14.80 -14.84
C ILE A 30 -6.21 -15.79 -15.97
N PHE A 31 -5.74 -15.31 -17.13
CA PHE A 31 -5.64 -16.13 -18.35
C PHE A 31 -4.29 -16.82 -18.54
N THR A 32 -3.24 -16.29 -17.96
CA THR A 32 -1.87 -16.84 -18.04
C THR A 32 -1.20 -16.86 -16.65
N PRO A 33 -1.76 -17.61 -15.66
CA PRO A 33 -1.28 -17.56 -14.29
C PRO A 33 0.07 -18.26 -14.08
N GLY A 34 0.47 -19.20 -14.94
CA GLY A 34 1.62 -20.06 -14.73
C GLY A 34 2.91 -19.33 -14.31
N PRO A 35 3.40 -18.35 -15.07
CA PRO A 35 4.60 -17.59 -14.69
C PRO A 35 4.41 -16.81 -13.36
N GLY A 36 3.22 -16.26 -13.11
CA GLY A 36 2.93 -15.53 -11.89
C GLY A 36 2.92 -16.43 -10.65
N VAL A 37 2.30 -17.60 -10.74
CA VAL A 37 2.32 -18.63 -9.67
C VAL A 37 3.74 -19.11 -9.41
N TRP A 38 4.54 -19.35 -10.46
CA TRP A 38 5.95 -19.69 -10.32
C TRP A 38 6.73 -18.61 -9.58
N MET A 39 6.55 -17.34 -9.94
CA MET A 39 7.17 -16.19 -9.25
C MET A 39 6.76 -16.12 -7.78
N ALA A 40 5.47 -16.28 -7.48
CA ALA A 40 4.93 -16.23 -6.11
C ALA A 40 5.47 -17.38 -5.24
N GLY A 41 5.69 -18.56 -5.84
CA GLY A 41 6.19 -19.75 -5.16
C GLY A 41 7.71 -19.76 -4.93
N LEU A 42 8.47 -18.86 -5.57
CA LEU A 42 9.93 -18.83 -5.41
C LEU A 42 10.31 -18.39 -3.99
N THR A 43 10.70 -19.35 -3.18
CA THR A 43 11.23 -19.12 -1.83
C THR A 43 12.69 -19.55 -1.77
N PHE A 44 13.57 -18.62 -1.42
CA PHE A 44 15.04 -18.82 -1.38
C PHE A 44 15.50 -19.32 -0.01
N ALA A 45 14.91 -18.78 1.08
CA ALA A 45 15.25 -19.17 2.43
C ALA A 45 14.09 -18.87 3.40
N LYS A 46 14.03 -19.67 4.47
CA LYS A 46 13.19 -19.40 5.66
C LYS A 46 14.11 -19.42 6.87
N THR A 47 14.05 -18.38 7.68
CA THR A 47 14.85 -18.25 8.90
C THR A 47 14.02 -17.67 10.03
N GLN A 48 14.59 -17.64 11.23
CA GLN A 48 14.00 -16.96 12.38
C GLN A 48 14.99 -15.93 12.90
N ILE A 49 14.53 -14.72 13.14
CA ILE A 49 15.30 -13.63 13.74
C ILE A 49 14.55 -13.17 14.98
N PHE A 50 15.20 -13.18 16.14
CA PHE A 50 14.56 -12.91 17.45
C PHE A 50 13.33 -13.78 17.72
N GLY A 51 13.37 -15.06 17.29
CA GLY A 51 12.24 -15.99 17.43
C GLY A 51 11.08 -15.76 16.48
N GLN A 52 11.17 -14.78 15.58
CA GLN A 52 10.13 -14.46 14.61
C GLN A 52 10.46 -14.99 13.22
N PRO A 53 9.48 -15.56 12.49
CA PRO A 53 9.72 -16.11 11.16
C PRO A 53 10.02 -15.00 10.15
N LEU A 54 11.04 -15.21 9.33
CA LEU A 54 11.39 -14.35 8.21
C LEU A 54 11.55 -15.18 6.94
N VAL A 55 10.75 -14.88 5.93
CA VAL A 55 10.72 -15.59 4.65
C VAL A 55 11.36 -14.74 3.57
N PHE A 56 12.40 -15.28 2.93
CA PHE A 56 13.04 -14.70 1.76
C PHE A 56 12.43 -15.34 0.52
N SER A 57 11.48 -14.66 -0.09
CA SER A 57 10.81 -15.07 -1.32
C SER A 57 10.98 -13.99 -2.40
N LEU A 58 10.69 -14.33 -3.66
CA LEU A 58 10.75 -13.32 -4.72
C LEU A 58 9.79 -12.13 -4.44
N PRO A 59 8.52 -12.33 -4.03
CA PRO A 59 7.65 -11.22 -3.67
C PRO A 59 8.20 -10.32 -2.56
N THR A 60 8.79 -10.88 -1.48
CA THR A 60 9.36 -10.08 -0.38
C THR A 60 10.61 -9.31 -0.83
N LEU A 61 11.45 -9.90 -1.69
CA LEU A 61 12.61 -9.21 -2.26
C LEU A 61 12.21 -8.10 -3.24
N LEU A 62 11.19 -8.33 -4.08
CA LEU A 62 10.63 -7.30 -4.93
C LEU A 62 10.07 -6.14 -4.11
N LEU A 63 9.37 -6.43 -3.01
CA LEU A 63 8.87 -5.42 -2.08
C LEU A 63 10.01 -4.62 -1.46
N ALA A 64 11.05 -5.29 -0.97
CA ALA A 64 12.24 -4.63 -0.40
C ALA A 64 12.94 -3.73 -1.44
N CYS A 65 13.10 -4.20 -2.68
CA CYS A 65 13.66 -3.41 -3.78
C CYS A 65 12.80 -2.20 -4.11
N PHE A 66 11.47 -2.38 -4.17
CA PHE A 66 10.50 -1.30 -4.40
C PHE A 66 10.61 -0.20 -3.34
N LEU A 67 10.73 -0.58 -2.07
CA LEU A 67 10.80 0.36 -0.95
C LEU A 67 12.21 0.96 -0.78
N PHE A 68 13.25 0.22 -1.07
CA PHE A 68 14.59 0.77 -1.21
C PHE A 68 14.65 1.88 -2.27
N ASN A 69 14.03 1.64 -3.43
CA ASN A 69 13.93 2.63 -4.49
C ASN A 69 13.09 3.86 -4.08
N ALA A 70 12.06 3.68 -3.26
CA ALA A 70 11.32 4.80 -2.68
C ALA A 70 12.20 5.62 -1.73
N GLY A 71 12.98 4.97 -0.89
CA GLY A 71 13.95 5.60 0.02
C GLY A 71 15.02 6.40 -0.73
N ILE A 72 15.67 5.80 -1.73
CA ILE A 72 16.73 6.46 -2.51
C ILE A 72 16.17 7.60 -3.38
N GLY A 73 14.87 7.56 -3.73
CA GLY A 73 14.17 8.63 -4.43
C GLY A 73 13.92 9.88 -3.58
N THR A 74 14.01 9.77 -2.25
CA THR A 74 13.70 10.84 -1.31
C THR A 74 14.89 11.76 -1.10
N LYS A 75 14.71 13.07 -1.27
CA LYS A 75 15.78 14.06 -1.04
C LYS A 75 15.90 14.37 0.46
N PRO A 76 17.09 14.27 1.07
CA PRO A 76 17.28 14.61 2.48
C PRO A 76 16.86 16.05 2.84
N ALA A 77 17.03 17.00 1.92
CA ALA A 77 16.59 18.37 2.10
C ALA A 77 15.08 18.52 2.30
N ASP A 78 14.28 17.64 1.65
CA ASP A 78 12.82 17.67 1.80
C ASP A 78 12.43 17.14 3.20
N VAL A 79 13.19 16.18 3.74
CA VAL A 79 13.00 15.68 5.10
C VAL A 79 13.27 16.78 6.15
N ILE A 80 14.31 17.59 5.96
CA ILE A 80 14.65 18.70 6.88
C ILE A 80 13.54 19.77 6.87
N ARG A 81 12.91 20.02 5.72
CA ARG A 81 11.81 21.00 5.60
C ARG A 81 10.53 20.60 6.31
N LEU A 82 10.40 19.35 6.77
CA LEU A 82 9.21 18.87 7.51
C LEU A 82 8.95 19.65 8.79
N GLY A 83 9.98 20.21 9.41
CA GLY A 83 9.83 21.00 10.64
C GLY A 83 8.88 22.20 10.52
N HIS A 84 8.65 22.72 9.31
CA HIS A 84 7.72 23.81 9.06
C HIS A 84 6.25 23.36 8.94
N HIS A 85 5.98 22.05 8.83
CA HIS A 85 4.65 21.47 8.61
C HIS A 85 4.30 20.41 9.66
N ILE A 86 4.80 20.61 10.90
CA ILE A 86 4.70 19.58 11.95
C ILE A 86 3.26 19.21 12.30
N TRP A 87 2.35 20.18 12.40
CA TRP A 87 0.95 19.92 12.74
C TRP A 87 0.18 19.17 11.68
N PRO A 88 0.22 19.56 10.38
CA PRO A 88 -0.35 18.75 9.30
C PRO A 88 0.24 17.34 9.21
N LEU A 89 1.55 17.19 9.49
CA LEU A 89 2.22 15.90 9.50
C LEU A 89 1.69 15.00 10.63
N ILE A 90 1.62 15.52 11.86
CA ILE A 90 1.07 14.79 13.02
C ILE A 90 -0.39 14.43 12.77
N ALA A 91 -1.21 15.37 12.30
CA ALA A 91 -2.62 15.13 11.98
C ALA A 91 -2.78 14.05 10.91
N GLY A 92 -1.92 14.04 9.88
CA GLY A 92 -1.92 13.03 8.85
C GLY A 92 -1.55 11.63 9.37
N VAL A 93 -0.53 11.52 10.22
CA VAL A 93 -0.13 10.24 10.85
C VAL A 93 -1.23 9.71 11.77
N ILE A 94 -1.80 10.58 12.60
CA ILE A 94 -2.91 10.22 13.49
C ILE A 94 -4.12 9.79 12.65
N GLY A 95 -4.49 10.55 11.62
CA GLY A 95 -5.58 10.21 10.71
C GLY A 95 -5.36 8.88 9.99
N ASN A 96 -4.14 8.61 9.52
CA ASN A 96 -3.77 7.35 8.87
C ASN A 96 -3.83 6.14 9.82
N THR A 97 -3.84 6.35 11.12
CA THR A 97 -3.96 5.29 12.13
C THR A 97 -5.39 5.19 12.68
N LEU A 98 -5.98 6.30 13.10
CA LEU A 98 -7.28 6.30 13.78
C LEU A 98 -8.45 6.03 12.83
N VAL A 99 -8.42 6.58 11.60
CA VAL A 99 -9.53 6.37 10.66
C VAL A 99 -9.66 4.90 10.26
N PRO A 100 -8.57 4.20 9.85
CA PRO A 100 -8.63 2.76 9.62
C PRO A 100 -9.03 1.96 10.86
N LEU A 101 -8.46 2.28 12.02
CA LEU A 101 -8.78 1.59 13.28
C LEU A 101 -10.28 1.68 13.57
N MET A 102 -10.87 2.86 13.51
CA MET A 102 -12.32 3.06 13.71
C MET A 102 -13.15 2.32 12.66
N PHE A 103 -12.75 2.39 11.38
CA PHE A 103 -13.44 1.72 10.29
C PHE A 103 -13.44 0.20 10.48
N VAL A 104 -12.26 -0.38 10.71
CA VAL A 104 -12.06 -1.82 10.88
C VAL A 104 -12.78 -2.34 12.12
N THR A 105 -12.70 -1.62 13.25
CA THR A 105 -13.40 -1.98 14.49
C THR A 105 -14.92 -1.93 14.29
N SER A 106 -15.45 -0.89 13.64
CA SER A 106 -16.87 -0.79 13.33
C SER A 106 -17.35 -1.92 12.43
N LEU A 107 -16.57 -2.24 11.37
CA LEU A 107 -16.88 -3.34 10.47
C LEU A 107 -16.81 -4.70 11.17
N SER A 108 -15.87 -4.89 12.09
CA SER A 108 -15.75 -6.09 12.92
C SER A 108 -16.99 -6.28 13.81
N ILE A 109 -17.47 -5.21 14.46
CA ILE A 109 -18.69 -5.26 15.28
C ILE A 109 -19.90 -5.63 14.41
N ILE A 110 -20.05 -5.00 13.24
CA ILE A 110 -21.15 -5.31 12.30
C ILE A 110 -21.07 -6.76 11.81
N SER A 111 -19.86 -7.30 11.58
CA SER A 111 -19.68 -8.68 11.14
C SER A 111 -20.22 -9.72 12.10
N ASN A 112 -20.23 -9.42 13.40
CA ASN A 112 -20.71 -10.37 14.43
C ASN A 112 -22.23 -10.52 14.46
N VAL A 113 -22.97 -9.53 13.93
CA VAL A 113 -24.44 -9.54 13.87
C VAL A 113 -25.00 -9.84 12.48
N ALA A 114 -24.12 -10.07 11.51
CA ALA A 114 -24.49 -10.33 10.12
C ALA A 114 -25.01 -11.76 9.89
N PRO A 115 -25.85 -11.99 8.87
CA PRO A 115 -26.40 -13.32 8.56
C PRO A 115 -25.36 -14.38 8.23
N ASP A 116 -24.23 -13.99 7.60
CA ASP A 116 -23.08 -14.85 7.30
C ASP A 116 -21.79 -14.22 7.87
N PRO A 117 -21.53 -14.40 9.16
CA PRO A 117 -20.38 -13.81 9.82
C PRO A 117 -19.04 -14.28 9.22
N ALA A 118 -18.94 -15.52 8.76
CA ALA A 118 -17.69 -16.09 8.26
C ALA A 118 -17.20 -15.38 6.99
N GLN A 119 -18.09 -15.11 6.04
CA GLN A 119 -17.72 -14.41 4.80
C GLN A 119 -17.27 -12.97 5.06
N ILE A 120 -18.00 -12.24 5.93
CA ILE A 120 -17.68 -10.85 6.23
C ILE A 120 -16.34 -10.74 6.97
N LYS A 121 -15.99 -11.71 7.80
CA LYS A 121 -14.71 -11.74 8.50
C LYS A 121 -13.50 -11.76 7.57
N TYR A 122 -13.54 -12.49 6.45
CA TYR A 122 -12.48 -12.44 5.44
C TYR A 122 -12.34 -11.04 4.85
N ILE A 123 -13.45 -10.34 4.63
CA ILE A 123 -13.43 -8.95 4.17
C ILE A 123 -12.82 -8.03 5.23
N VAL A 124 -13.21 -8.19 6.51
CA VAL A 124 -12.65 -7.42 7.63
C VAL A 124 -11.13 -7.57 7.68
N VAL A 125 -10.61 -8.79 7.58
CA VAL A 125 -9.17 -9.06 7.58
C VAL A 125 -8.47 -8.40 6.40
N GLY A 126 -8.98 -8.60 5.18
CA GLY A 126 -8.38 -8.01 3.99
C GLY A 126 -8.37 -6.48 4.02
N VAL A 127 -9.45 -5.87 4.49
CA VAL A 127 -9.58 -4.42 4.67
C VAL A 127 -8.66 -3.93 5.80
N ALA A 128 -8.55 -4.67 6.90
CA ALA A 128 -7.61 -4.35 7.97
C ALA A 128 -6.16 -4.37 7.48
N ILE A 129 -5.78 -5.38 6.69
CA ILE A 129 -4.43 -5.46 6.12
C ILE A 129 -4.16 -4.25 5.22
N VAL A 130 -5.05 -3.93 4.27
CA VAL A 130 -4.79 -2.82 3.33
C VAL A 130 -4.74 -1.48 4.04
N SER A 131 -5.61 -1.26 5.02
CA SER A 131 -5.67 0.01 5.75
C SER A 131 -4.58 0.18 6.79
N ALA A 132 -4.02 -0.93 7.29
CA ALA A 132 -2.93 -0.91 8.25
C ALA A 132 -1.55 -0.65 7.63
N MET A 133 -1.43 -0.74 6.30
CA MET A 133 -0.16 -0.48 5.63
C MET A 133 0.17 1.02 5.56
N PRO A 134 1.46 1.40 5.54
CA PRO A 134 1.87 2.80 5.47
C PRO A 134 1.40 3.46 4.17
N ILE A 135 1.44 4.78 4.16
CA ILE A 135 1.09 5.59 2.99
C ILE A 135 1.98 5.21 1.80
N ALA A 136 1.36 5.08 0.63
CA ALA A 136 2.08 4.74 -0.60
C ALA A 136 2.98 5.88 -1.10
N GLY A 137 4.18 5.54 -1.58
CA GLY A 137 5.05 6.51 -2.25
C GLY A 137 4.42 7.15 -3.50
N SER A 138 3.49 6.47 -4.17
CA SER A 138 2.71 7.02 -5.30
C SER A 138 1.81 8.19 -4.90
N SER A 139 1.41 8.32 -3.64
CA SER A 139 0.64 9.48 -3.15
C SER A 139 1.38 10.79 -3.37
N THR A 140 2.72 10.77 -3.29
CA THR A 140 3.56 11.95 -3.56
C THR A 140 3.49 12.39 -5.03
N ALA A 141 3.42 11.44 -5.98
CA ALA A 141 3.26 11.77 -7.40
C ALA A 141 1.91 12.43 -7.67
N TRP A 142 0.82 11.90 -7.09
CA TRP A 142 -0.51 12.51 -7.18
C TRP A 142 -0.56 13.89 -6.51
N SER A 143 0.07 14.04 -5.33
CA SER A 143 0.21 15.34 -4.67
C SER A 143 0.96 16.34 -5.56
N GLN A 144 2.05 15.91 -6.22
CA GLN A 144 2.80 16.76 -7.15
C GLN A 144 1.95 17.20 -8.34
N ASN A 145 1.18 16.30 -8.95
CA ASN A 145 0.28 16.63 -10.06
C ASN A 145 -0.76 17.69 -9.67
N ALA A 146 -1.28 17.62 -8.45
CA ALA A 146 -2.22 18.59 -7.90
C ALA A 146 -1.56 19.86 -7.34
N ASN A 147 -0.26 20.09 -7.58
CA ASN A 147 0.55 21.18 -7.00
C ASN A 147 0.54 21.18 -5.47
N GLY A 148 0.56 19.98 -4.87
CA GLY A 148 0.58 19.76 -3.43
C GLY A 148 1.95 20.02 -2.78
N ASN A 149 1.96 20.07 -1.44
CA ASN A 149 3.16 20.22 -0.65
C ASN A 149 3.96 18.91 -0.62
N LEU A 150 5.02 18.84 -1.43
CA LEU A 150 5.85 17.64 -1.57
C LEU A 150 6.59 17.28 -0.29
N ALA A 151 7.04 18.27 0.51
CA ALA A 151 7.71 18.00 1.76
C ALA A 151 6.75 17.28 2.72
N LEU A 152 5.52 17.80 2.90
CA LEU A 152 4.49 17.16 3.72
C LEU A 152 4.15 15.75 3.21
N SER A 153 3.96 15.59 1.90
CA SER A 153 3.62 14.28 1.30
C SER A 153 4.72 13.24 1.53
N LEU A 154 5.98 13.61 1.28
CA LEU A 154 7.14 12.74 1.55
C LEU A 154 7.29 12.43 3.04
N GLY A 155 7.07 13.43 3.90
CA GLY A 155 7.11 13.25 5.34
C GLY A 155 6.07 12.25 5.85
N LEU A 156 4.86 12.33 5.33
CA LEU A 156 3.79 11.37 5.64
C LEU A 156 4.20 9.94 5.23
N VAL A 157 4.72 9.76 4.00
CA VAL A 157 5.20 8.44 3.54
C VAL A 157 6.30 7.90 4.45
N LEU A 158 7.33 8.70 4.74
CA LEU A 158 8.47 8.26 5.55
C LEU A 158 8.06 7.95 6.98
N LEU A 159 7.28 8.85 7.61
CA LEU A 159 6.92 8.71 9.01
C LEU A 159 5.94 7.55 9.22
N THR A 160 4.92 7.40 8.36
CA THR A 160 4.00 6.24 8.43
C THR A 160 4.74 4.93 8.14
N THR A 161 5.72 4.92 7.22
CA THR A 161 6.58 3.76 6.97
C THR A 161 7.40 3.41 8.21
N ALA A 162 8.06 4.40 8.83
CA ALA A 162 8.87 4.17 10.04
C ALA A 162 8.03 3.72 11.24
N LEU A 163 6.79 4.22 11.37
CA LEU A 163 5.88 3.87 12.45
C LEU A 163 5.06 2.60 12.17
N SER A 164 5.07 2.07 10.96
CA SER A 164 4.23 0.92 10.58
C SER A 164 4.42 -0.31 11.48
N PRO A 165 5.61 -0.65 12.01
CA PRO A 165 5.74 -1.76 12.97
C PRO A 165 4.96 -1.58 14.28
N LEU A 166 4.56 -0.36 14.60
CA LEU A 166 3.75 -0.02 15.78
C LEU A 166 2.27 0.14 15.42
N THR A 167 1.97 0.86 14.34
CA THR A 167 0.59 1.21 13.96
C THR A 167 -0.15 0.06 13.29
N THR A 168 0.53 -0.76 12.49
CA THR A 168 -0.10 -1.90 11.79
C THR A 168 -0.66 -2.95 12.76
N PRO A 169 0.07 -3.44 13.78
CA PRO A 169 -0.50 -4.39 14.74
C PRO A 169 -1.70 -3.80 15.50
N LEU A 170 -1.70 -2.49 15.79
CA LEU A 170 -2.81 -1.82 16.45
C LEU A 170 -4.09 -1.86 15.58
N ILE A 171 -3.97 -1.55 14.28
CA ILE A 171 -5.12 -1.58 13.36
C ILE A 171 -5.61 -3.02 13.14
N LEU A 172 -4.69 -3.99 13.01
CA LEU A 172 -5.04 -5.39 12.87
C LEU A 172 -5.75 -5.92 14.12
N ALA A 173 -5.34 -5.50 15.33
CA ALA A 173 -6.04 -5.85 16.56
C ALA A 173 -7.49 -5.34 16.58
N GLY A 174 -7.76 -4.19 15.97
CA GLY A 174 -9.12 -3.65 15.81
C GLY A 174 -10.07 -4.52 14.98
N ALA A 175 -9.51 -5.40 14.13
CA ALA A 175 -10.31 -6.36 13.36
C ALA A 175 -10.96 -7.44 14.24
N ASN A 176 -10.54 -7.58 15.52
CA ASN A 176 -11.04 -8.55 16.49
C ASN A 176 -11.16 -9.97 15.89
N VAL A 177 -10.06 -10.43 15.36
CA VAL A 177 -9.97 -11.60 14.48
C VAL A 177 -10.09 -12.91 15.27
N GLU A 178 -10.21 -12.86 16.60
CA GLU A 178 -10.34 -14.02 17.52
C GLU A 178 -11.49 -14.97 17.16
N SER A 179 -12.48 -14.46 16.44
CA SER A 179 -13.69 -15.20 16.11
C SER A 179 -13.63 -16.01 14.79
N LEU A 180 -12.49 -16.09 14.09
CA LEU A 180 -12.37 -16.77 12.79
C LEU A 180 -11.88 -18.24 12.90
N GLY A 181 -11.84 -18.86 14.08
CA GLY A 181 -11.41 -20.27 14.26
C GLY A 181 -9.90 -20.47 14.06
N ASP A 182 -9.49 -21.73 13.81
CA ASP A 182 -8.07 -22.12 13.72
C ASP A 182 -7.25 -21.38 12.64
N ASP A 183 -7.89 -20.91 11.56
CA ASP A 183 -7.21 -20.11 10.52
C ASP A 183 -6.81 -18.73 11.01
N VAL A 184 -7.45 -18.22 12.05
CA VAL A 184 -7.18 -16.93 12.67
C VAL A 184 -6.35 -17.06 13.93
N ALA A 185 -6.33 -18.21 14.57
CA ALA A 185 -5.27 -18.56 15.51
C ALA A 185 -3.87 -18.35 14.85
N ARG A 186 -3.77 -18.44 13.52
CA ARG A 186 -2.57 -18.04 12.77
C ARG A 186 -2.32 -16.52 12.77
N LEU A 187 -3.36 -15.65 12.81
CA LEU A 187 -3.16 -14.21 13.01
C LEU A 187 -2.79 -13.85 14.44
N GLN A 188 -3.32 -14.60 15.42
CA GLN A 188 -2.93 -14.47 16.83
C GLN A 188 -1.56 -15.09 17.09
N ASN A 189 -1.22 -16.21 16.40
CA ASN A 189 0.12 -16.80 16.39
C ASN A 189 1.07 -16.04 15.43
N VAL A 190 0.57 -15.22 14.49
CA VAL A 190 1.28 -14.07 13.97
C VAL A 190 1.23 -13.03 15.11
N GLU A 191 1.79 -13.42 16.29
CA GLU A 191 2.08 -12.54 17.40
C GLU A 191 2.50 -11.20 16.80
N GLY A 192 2.08 -10.09 17.36
CA GLY A 192 2.45 -8.77 16.86
C GLY A 192 3.95 -8.64 16.54
N GLY A 193 4.77 -9.59 16.97
CA GLY A 193 6.15 -9.83 16.62
C GLY A 193 6.42 -10.17 15.16
N ALA A 194 5.68 -11.11 14.56
CA ALA A 194 5.92 -11.51 13.18
C ALA A 194 5.51 -10.40 12.19
N VAL A 195 4.39 -9.69 12.48
CA VAL A 195 3.98 -8.49 11.71
C VAL A 195 5.04 -7.40 11.81
N ARG A 196 5.51 -7.11 13.02
CA ARG A 196 6.57 -6.12 13.26
C ARG A 196 7.85 -6.50 12.55
N MET A 197 8.26 -7.77 12.61
CA MET A 197 9.46 -8.27 11.93
C MET A 197 9.33 -8.16 10.41
N PHE A 198 8.18 -8.56 9.83
CA PHE A 198 7.93 -8.38 8.40
C PHE A 198 8.05 -6.92 7.97
N LEU A 199 7.38 -6.01 8.67
CA LEU A 199 7.41 -4.58 8.36
C LEU A 199 8.80 -3.98 8.56
N PHE A 200 9.49 -4.35 9.65
CA PHE A 200 10.84 -3.86 9.88
C PHE A 200 11.80 -4.34 8.79
N ALA A 201 11.83 -5.64 8.50
CA ALA A 201 12.80 -6.24 7.58
C ALA A 201 12.53 -5.90 6.10
N TRP A 202 11.26 -5.90 5.69
CA TRP A 202 10.89 -5.77 4.28
C TRP A 202 10.38 -4.39 3.88
N VAL A 203 10.02 -3.53 4.86
CA VAL A 203 9.46 -2.20 4.59
C VAL A 203 10.38 -1.10 5.13
N VAL A 204 10.62 -1.07 6.43
CA VAL A 204 11.37 0.02 7.08
C VAL A 204 12.85 -0.02 6.71
N LEU A 205 13.49 -1.16 6.92
CA LEU A 205 14.94 -1.29 6.71
C LEU A 205 15.37 -0.99 5.26
N PRO A 206 14.74 -1.52 4.21
CA PRO A 206 15.09 -1.16 2.83
C PRO A 206 14.88 0.31 2.54
N SER A 207 13.79 0.91 3.03
CA SER A 207 13.51 2.34 2.85
C SER A 207 14.58 3.22 3.51
N LEU A 208 15.00 2.88 4.72
CA LEU A 208 16.05 3.62 5.44
C LEU A 208 17.42 3.45 4.76
N ILE A 209 17.77 2.25 4.31
CA ILE A 209 19.02 2.01 3.55
C ILE A 209 19.02 2.86 2.27
N GLY A 210 17.90 2.89 1.54
CA GLY A 210 17.76 3.71 0.33
C GLY A 210 17.95 5.20 0.63
N LEU A 211 17.31 5.71 1.69
CA LEU A 211 17.44 7.10 2.14
C LEU A 211 18.88 7.42 2.56
N PHE A 212 19.53 6.52 3.31
CA PHE A 212 20.92 6.66 3.71
C PHE A 212 21.86 6.75 2.50
N ILE A 213 21.73 5.83 1.53
CA ILE A 213 22.51 5.85 0.30
C ILE A 213 22.27 7.15 -0.47
N ARG A 214 21.02 7.63 -0.54
CA ARG A 214 20.71 8.93 -1.16
C ARG A 214 21.43 10.08 -0.46
N ALA A 215 21.43 10.09 0.87
CA ALA A 215 22.01 11.17 1.66
C ALA A 215 23.54 11.24 1.55
N PHE A 216 24.22 10.10 1.64
CA PHE A 216 25.67 10.05 1.82
C PHE A 216 26.46 9.60 0.57
N VAL A 217 25.86 8.80 -0.32
CA VAL A 217 26.57 8.20 -1.45
C VAL A 217 26.15 8.83 -2.80
N MET A 218 24.84 9.05 -2.99
CA MET A 218 24.30 9.43 -4.29
C MET A 218 23.71 10.86 -4.34
N HIS A 219 24.16 11.74 -3.44
CA HIS A 219 23.59 13.07 -3.26
C HIS A 219 23.38 13.87 -4.58
N GLN A 220 24.38 13.84 -5.47
CA GLN A 220 24.33 14.55 -6.76
C GLN A 220 24.09 13.63 -7.97
N ARG A 221 24.39 12.33 -7.85
CA ARG A 221 24.35 11.38 -8.97
C ARG A 221 22.97 10.77 -9.22
N TYR A 222 22.10 10.80 -8.21
CA TYR A 222 20.76 10.17 -8.32
C TYR A 222 19.95 10.73 -9.49
N ASP A 223 19.99 12.02 -9.75
CA ASP A 223 19.18 12.66 -10.80
C ASP A 223 19.47 12.09 -12.21
N GLN A 224 20.67 11.53 -12.41
CA GLN A 224 21.06 10.84 -13.64
C GLN A 224 20.41 9.45 -13.76
N ILE A 225 20.23 8.75 -12.66
CA ILE A 225 19.64 7.40 -12.63
C ILE A 225 18.16 7.39 -12.27
N ALA A 226 17.61 8.51 -11.79
CA ALA A 226 16.21 8.63 -11.35
C ALA A 226 15.19 8.10 -12.37
N PRO A 227 15.32 8.34 -13.69
CA PRO A 227 14.39 7.78 -14.68
C PRO A 227 14.40 6.25 -14.69
N TYR A 228 15.56 5.62 -14.55
CA TYR A 228 15.70 4.17 -14.53
C TYR A 228 15.11 3.57 -13.24
N VAL A 229 15.36 4.21 -12.09
CA VAL A 229 14.78 3.79 -10.79
C VAL A 229 13.26 3.88 -10.82
N LYS A 230 12.71 4.97 -11.34
CA LYS A 230 11.26 5.16 -11.46
C LYS A 230 10.63 4.16 -12.43
N PHE A 231 11.25 3.92 -13.57
CA PHE A 231 10.81 2.92 -14.53
C PHE A 231 10.84 1.52 -13.92
N GLY A 232 11.94 1.15 -13.25
CA GLY A 232 12.09 -0.12 -12.54
C GLY A 232 11.02 -0.31 -11.46
N ASN A 233 10.66 0.75 -10.73
CA ASN A 233 9.59 0.67 -9.72
C ASN A 233 8.23 0.32 -10.31
N VAL A 234 7.88 0.86 -11.48
CA VAL A 234 6.61 0.48 -12.13
C VAL A 234 6.64 -1.00 -12.52
N LEU A 235 7.75 -1.49 -13.06
CA LEU A 235 7.91 -2.91 -13.41
C LEU A 235 7.82 -3.80 -12.17
N ILE A 236 8.53 -3.46 -11.08
CA ILE A 236 8.48 -4.21 -9.83
C ILE A 236 7.05 -4.25 -9.28
N LEU A 237 6.33 -3.13 -9.30
CA LEU A 237 4.94 -3.08 -8.86
C LEU A 237 4.05 -4.01 -9.71
N MET A 238 4.21 -3.99 -11.04
CA MET A 238 3.46 -4.88 -11.93
C MET A 238 3.79 -6.36 -11.66
N MET A 239 5.06 -6.69 -11.40
CA MET A 239 5.47 -8.04 -11.03
C MET A 239 4.85 -8.48 -9.71
N ILE A 240 4.82 -7.62 -8.69
CA ILE A 240 4.17 -7.90 -7.39
C ILE A 240 2.67 -8.13 -7.61
N ILE A 241 1.98 -7.26 -8.35
CA ILE A 241 0.55 -7.40 -8.61
C ILE A 241 0.27 -8.69 -9.38
N TYR A 242 0.97 -8.92 -10.49
CA TYR A 242 0.78 -10.09 -11.32
C TYR A 242 1.04 -11.40 -10.58
N SER A 243 2.18 -11.51 -9.88
CA SER A 243 2.55 -12.74 -9.19
C SER A 243 1.56 -13.10 -8.08
N ASN A 244 1.15 -12.12 -7.27
CA ASN A 244 0.20 -12.38 -6.19
C ASN A 244 -1.22 -12.62 -6.69
N ALA A 245 -1.67 -11.89 -7.71
CA ALA A 245 -2.98 -12.07 -8.32
C ALA A 245 -3.14 -13.43 -9.02
N SER A 246 -2.07 -13.92 -9.66
CA SER A 246 -2.06 -15.21 -10.38
C SER A 246 -2.34 -16.41 -9.48
N VAL A 247 -2.06 -16.29 -8.18
CA VAL A 247 -2.34 -17.38 -7.22
C VAL A 247 -3.84 -17.51 -6.94
N TYR A 248 -4.59 -16.40 -6.95
CA TYR A 248 -5.96 -16.39 -6.43
C TYR A 248 -7.02 -16.10 -7.50
N LEU A 249 -6.76 -15.19 -8.45
CA LEU A 249 -7.77 -14.75 -9.41
C LEU A 249 -8.29 -15.84 -10.35
N PRO A 250 -7.48 -16.81 -10.83
CA PRO A 250 -8.00 -17.86 -11.71
C PRO A 250 -9.11 -18.68 -11.08
N ALA A 251 -8.92 -19.11 -9.82
CA ALA A 251 -9.93 -19.89 -9.09
C ALA A 251 -11.21 -19.09 -8.84
N LEU A 252 -11.08 -17.81 -8.53
CA LEU A 252 -12.20 -16.89 -8.31
C LEU A 252 -12.95 -16.57 -9.61
N ALA A 253 -12.26 -16.46 -10.73
CA ALA A 253 -12.87 -16.23 -12.05
C ALA A 253 -13.61 -17.48 -12.56
N ALA A 254 -13.11 -18.67 -12.23
CA ALA A 254 -13.76 -19.93 -12.60
C ALA A 254 -15.09 -20.16 -11.85
N ASN A 255 -15.18 -19.75 -10.59
CA ASN A 255 -16.36 -19.92 -9.73
C ASN A 255 -16.64 -18.61 -8.95
N PRO A 256 -17.23 -17.59 -9.60
CA PRO A 256 -17.43 -16.28 -8.97
C PRO A 256 -18.58 -16.32 -7.95
N ASP A 257 -18.25 -16.02 -6.70
CA ASP A 257 -19.23 -15.71 -5.66
C ASP A 257 -19.62 -14.22 -5.78
N VAL A 258 -20.58 -13.94 -6.67
CA VAL A 258 -20.96 -12.55 -7.00
C VAL A 258 -21.39 -11.73 -5.78
N PRO A 259 -22.22 -12.25 -4.85
CA PRO A 259 -22.56 -11.53 -3.62
C PRO A 259 -21.32 -11.13 -2.80
N TYR A 260 -20.39 -12.06 -2.63
CA TYR A 260 -19.14 -11.79 -1.91
C TYR A 260 -18.27 -10.75 -2.62
N LEU A 261 -18.12 -10.86 -3.94
CA LEU A 261 -17.35 -9.92 -4.76
C LEU A 261 -17.91 -8.49 -4.65
N MET A 262 -19.23 -8.34 -4.76
CA MET A 262 -19.90 -7.03 -4.64
C MET A 262 -19.72 -6.44 -3.23
N MET A 263 -19.85 -7.26 -2.20
CA MET A 263 -19.67 -6.83 -0.81
C MET A 263 -18.21 -6.41 -0.55
N ALA A 264 -17.24 -7.23 -0.98
CA ALA A 264 -15.81 -6.92 -0.83
C ALA A 264 -15.42 -5.63 -1.59
N PHE A 265 -15.94 -5.45 -2.81
CA PHE A 265 -15.75 -4.23 -3.59
C PHE A 265 -16.38 -3.01 -2.89
N GLY A 266 -17.63 -3.13 -2.42
CA GLY A 266 -18.34 -2.06 -1.73
C GLY A 266 -17.63 -1.61 -0.46
N VAL A 267 -17.16 -2.55 0.36
CA VAL A 267 -16.41 -2.24 1.59
C VAL A 267 -15.05 -1.61 1.28
N ALA A 268 -14.33 -2.12 0.29
CA ALA A 268 -13.07 -1.53 -0.16
C ALA A 268 -13.25 -0.10 -0.69
N ALA A 269 -14.33 0.13 -1.47
CA ALA A 269 -14.67 1.46 -1.98
C ALA A 269 -15.07 2.43 -0.86
N LEU A 270 -15.82 1.95 0.12
CA LEU A 270 -16.22 2.74 1.30
C LEU A 270 -15.00 3.15 2.13
N LEU A 271 -14.10 2.19 2.43
CA LEU A 271 -12.84 2.51 3.11
C LEU A 271 -12.03 3.53 2.32
N CYS A 272 -11.85 3.33 1.02
CA CYS A 272 -11.09 4.24 0.17
C CYS A 272 -11.69 5.65 0.20
N GLY A 273 -13.01 5.76 0.05
CA GLY A 273 -13.74 7.03 0.16
C GLY A 273 -13.58 7.69 1.53
N ALA A 274 -13.65 6.90 2.61
CA ALA A 274 -13.45 7.38 3.97
C ALA A 274 -12.03 7.93 4.17
N MET A 275 -11.00 7.25 3.65
CA MET A 275 -9.61 7.69 3.76
C MET A 275 -9.32 8.96 2.97
N PHE A 276 -9.76 9.06 1.71
CA PHE A 276 -9.66 10.31 0.93
C PHE A 276 -10.45 11.45 1.59
N GLY A 277 -11.68 11.14 2.06
CA GLY A 277 -12.54 12.08 2.78
C GLY A 277 -11.92 12.58 4.09
N ALA A 278 -11.27 11.70 4.85
CA ALA A 278 -10.57 12.04 6.08
C ALA A 278 -9.40 13.00 5.82
N GLY A 279 -8.58 12.74 4.80
CA GLY A 279 -7.49 13.65 4.42
C GLY A 279 -7.99 15.05 4.06
N PHE A 280 -9.08 15.10 3.29
CA PHE A 280 -9.74 16.36 2.95
C PHE A 280 -10.37 17.04 4.17
N ALA A 281 -11.08 16.30 5.03
CA ALA A 281 -11.72 16.83 6.24
C ALA A 281 -10.68 17.38 7.23
N LEU A 282 -9.60 16.66 7.50
CA LEU A 282 -8.51 17.12 8.35
C LEU A 282 -7.91 18.43 7.82
N SER A 283 -7.73 18.55 6.51
CA SER A 283 -7.22 19.79 5.93
C SER A 283 -8.15 20.99 6.16
N LYS A 284 -9.46 20.76 6.22
CA LYS A 284 -10.47 21.80 6.53
C LYS A 284 -10.48 22.13 8.01
N ILE A 285 -10.42 21.13 8.88
CA ILE A 285 -10.40 21.32 10.35
C ILE A 285 -9.21 22.17 10.77
N PHE A 286 -8.04 21.93 10.17
CA PHE A 286 -6.81 22.68 10.46
C PHE A 286 -6.63 23.93 9.59
N ALA A 287 -7.65 24.32 8.79
CA ALA A 287 -7.61 25.47 7.87
C ALA A 287 -6.35 25.52 6.99
N LEU A 288 -5.93 24.37 6.48
CA LEU A 288 -4.70 24.24 5.71
C LEU A 288 -4.82 24.84 4.31
N HIS A 289 -3.70 25.29 3.78
CA HIS A 289 -3.60 25.75 2.40
C HIS A 289 -3.84 24.61 1.40
N ARG A 290 -4.16 24.96 0.17
CA ARG A 290 -4.48 24.01 -0.91
C ARG A 290 -3.39 22.97 -1.14
N ALA A 291 -2.12 23.38 -1.11
CA ALA A 291 -1.00 22.48 -1.31
C ALA A 291 -0.90 21.39 -0.23
N GLU A 292 -1.19 21.74 1.04
CA GLU A 292 -1.24 20.80 2.16
C GLU A 292 -2.49 19.94 2.09
N THR A 293 -3.62 20.51 1.66
CA THR A 293 -4.87 19.76 1.41
C THR A 293 -4.63 18.63 0.41
N ALA A 294 -3.94 18.90 -0.71
CA ALA A 294 -3.59 17.88 -1.68
C ALA A 294 -2.71 16.79 -1.05
N ALA A 295 -1.65 17.19 -0.33
CA ALA A 295 -0.73 16.24 0.32
C ALA A 295 -1.44 15.32 1.32
N LEU A 296 -2.34 15.84 2.16
CA LEU A 296 -3.12 15.05 3.12
C LEU A 296 -4.16 14.16 2.44
N THR A 297 -4.88 14.68 1.44
CA THR A 297 -5.92 13.93 0.74
C THR A 297 -5.34 12.72 0.02
N PHE A 298 -4.27 12.90 -0.75
CA PHE A 298 -3.61 11.77 -1.42
C PHE A 298 -2.82 10.90 -0.45
N GLY A 299 -2.22 11.51 0.59
CA GLY A 299 -1.50 10.78 1.62
C GLY A 299 -2.41 9.76 2.31
N LEU A 300 -3.50 10.20 2.91
CA LEU A 300 -4.39 9.29 3.64
C LEU A 300 -5.14 8.33 2.69
N GLY A 301 -5.54 8.79 1.50
CA GLY A 301 -6.31 7.98 0.55
C GLY A 301 -5.53 6.85 -0.12
N MET A 302 -4.20 6.89 -0.10
CA MET A 302 -3.37 5.95 -0.87
C MET A 302 -2.44 5.13 0.03
N ASN A 303 -2.83 3.88 0.28
CA ASN A 303 -2.04 2.92 1.04
C ASN A 303 -1.05 2.14 0.16
N ASN A 304 0.02 1.62 0.77
CA ASN A 304 1.02 0.80 0.09
C ASN A 304 0.50 -0.61 -0.20
N ASN A 305 -0.20 -0.74 -1.30
CA ASN A 305 -0.86 -1.99 -1.68
C ASN A 305 0.11 -3.10 -2.09
N GLY A 306 1.30 -2.77 -2.56
CA GLY A 306 2.35 -3.77 -2.78
C GLY A 306 2.72 -4.47 -1.47
N CYS A 307 2.86 -3.68 -0.39
CA CYS A 307 3.08 -4.20 0.95
C CYS A 307 1.88 -5.04 1.43
N SER A 308 0.65 -4.55 1.23
CA SER A 308 -0.58 -5.27 1.60
C SER A 308 -0.67 -6.64 0.93
N LEU A 309 -0.44 -6.71 -0.38
CA LEU A 309 -0.48 -7.96 -1.14
C LEU A 309 0.56 -8.95 -0.66
N VAL A 310 1.83 -8.53 -0.57
CA VAL A 310 2.91 -9.42 -0.15
C VAL A 310 2.71 -9.89 1.29
N PHE A 311 2.23 -9.01 2.18
CA PHE A 311 1.92 -9.40 3.55
C PHE A 311 0.75 -10.40 3.59
N ALA A 312 -0.36 -10.11 2.91
CA ALA A 312 -1.54 -10.97 2.89
C ALA A 312 -1.22 -12.37 2.33
N THR A 313 -0.49 -12.45 1.23
CA THR A 313 -0.14 -13.73 0.60
C THR A 313 0.90 -14.51 1.39
N THR A 314 1.72 -13.85 2.20
CA THR A 314 2.67 -14.50 3.10
C THR A 314 1.97 -15.01 4.39
N ALA A 315 1.05 -14.22 4.95
CA ALA A 315 0.34 -14.55 6.18
C ALA A 315 -0.86 -15.49 5.95
N PHE A 316 -1.51 -15.40 4.78
CA PHE A 316 -2.73 -16.14 4.40
C PHE A 316 -2.60 -16.81 3.03
N PRO A 317 -1.64 -17.73 2.82
CA PRO A 317 -1.37 -18.32 1.51
C PRO A 317 -2.55 -19.08 0.92
N ASP A 318 -3.42 -19.67 1.79
CA ASP A 318 -4.54 -20.51 1.39
C ASP A 318 -5.91 -19.80 1.47
N GLN A 319 -5.92 -18.44 1.65
CA GLN A 319 -7.15 -17.67 1.86
C GLN A 319 -7.39 -16.60 0.79
N PRO A 320 -7.85 -17.00 -0.41
CA PRO A 320 -8.07 -16.06 -1.52
C PRO A 320 -9.08 -14.95 -1.17
N ARG A 321 -10.06 -15.25 -0.30
CA ARG A 321 -11.08 -14.28 0.13
C ARG A 321 -10.48 -13.10 0.90
N VAL A 322 -9.39 -13.28 1.64
CA VAL A 322 -8.67 -12.19 2.33
C VAL A 322 -8.00 -11.23 1.33
N VAL A 323 -7.51 -11.75 0.21
CA VAL A 323 -6.74 -10.96 -0.78
C VAL A 323 -7.65 -10.08 -1.66
N LEU A 324 -8.91 -10.50 -1.88
CA LEU A 324 -9.85 -9.79 -2.76
C LEU A 324 -10.11 -8.32 -2.37
N PRO A 325 -10.42 -7.98 -1.12
CA PRO A 325 -10.61 -6.59 -0.71
C PRO A 325 -9.38 -5.73 -1.00
N ILE A 326 -8.17 -6.30 -0.92
CA ILE A 326 -6.92 -5.60 -1.24
C ILE A 326 -6.84 -5.30 -2.74
N ILE A 327 -7.15 -6.30 -3.59
CA ILE A 327 -7.20 -6.14 -5.05
C ILE A 327 -8.20 -5.04 -5.44
N PHE A 328 -9.39 -5.06 -4.86
CA PHE A 328 -10.40 -4.04 -5.11
C PHE A 328 -9.95 -2.65 -4.64
N TYR A 329 -9.32 -2.57 -3.47
CA TYR A 329 -8.79 -1.30 -2.98
C TYR A 329 -7.73 -0.72 -3.93
N ILE A 330 -6.84 -1.56 -4.50
CA ILE A 330 -5.85 -1.13 -5.50
C ILE A 330 -6.53 -0.43 -6.68
N LEU A 331 -7.59 -1.02 -7.21
CA LEU A 331 -8.32 -0.44 -8.34
C LEU A 331 -9.03 0.86 -7.96
N VAL A 332 -9.78 0.81 -6.86
CA VAL A 332 -10.59 1.96 -6.39
C VAL A 332 -9.72 3.16 -6.02
N GLN A 333 -8.58 2.96 -5.34
CA GLN A 333 -7.74 4.09 -4.93
C GLN A 333 -7.17 4.88 -6.10
N HIS A 334 -6.86 4.26 -7.23
CA HIS A 334 -6.36 4.98 -8.41
C HIS A 334 -7.47 5.77 -9.11
N VAL A 335 -8.70 5.24 -9.15
CA VAL A 335 -9.87 5.95 -9.66
C VAL A 335 -10.23 7.12 -8.73
N ALA A 336 -10.20 6.88 -7.41
CA ALA A 336 -10.44 7.93 -6.41
C ALA A 336 -9.38 9.03 -6.47
N ALA A 337 -8.09 8.67 -6.65
CA ALA A 337 -7.00 9.62 -6.80
C ALA A 337 -7.19 10.49 -8.06
N ALA A 338 -7.51 9.90 -9.21
CA ALA A 338 -7.80 10.64 -10.44
C ALA A 338 -9.00 11.59 -10.27
N THR A 339 -10.01 11.17 -9.53
CA THR A 339 -11.19 12.00 -9.22
C THR A 339 -10.84 13.15 -8.27
N ALA A 340 -10.08 12.87 -7.22
CA ALA A 340 -9.60 13.87 -6.26
C ALA A 340 -8.71 14.92 -6.95
N ASP A 341 -7.82 14.49 -7.84
CA ASP A 341 -6.97 15.40 -8.63
C ASP A 341 -7.82 16.38 -9.46
N ARG A 342 -8.84 15.90 -10.17
CA ARG A 342 -9.75 16.75 -10.94
C ARG A 342 -10.48 17.78 -10.06
N ILE A 343 -10.92 17.36 -8.86
CA ILE A 343 -11.65 18.24 -7.93
C ILE A 343 -10.70 19.31 -7.36
N ILE A 344 -9.52 18.87 -6.92
CA ILE A 344 -8.51 19.79 -6.35
C ILE A 344 -7.97 20.72 -7.44
N SER A 345 -7.74 20.26 -8.67
CA SER A 345 -7.21 21.05 -9.77
C SER A 345 -8.20 22.04 -10.37
N ARG A 346 -9.50 21.71 -10.42
CA ARG A 346 -10.56 22.61 -10.96
C ARG A 346 -10.91 23.82 -10.06
N ARG A 347 -10.49 23.82 -8.82
CA ARG A 347 -10.70 24.95 -7.91
C ARG A 347 -9.66 26.08 -8.08
N ARG A 348 -9.06 26.17 -9.27
CA ARG A 348 -8.18 27.26 -9.70
C ARG A 348 -8.94 28.53 -9.97
#